data_3503e1120e44694f7368739e83c9491c
#
_entry.id   3503e1120e44694f7368739e83c9491c
#
_cell.length_a   1.000
_cell.length_b   1.000
_cell.length_c   1.000
_cell.angle_alpha   90.00
_cell.angle_beta   90.00
_cell.angle_gamma   90.00
#
_symmetry.space_group_name_H-M   'P 1'
#
loop_
_entity.id
_entity.type
_entity.pdbx_description
1 polymer ?
#
loop_
_entity_poly.entity_id
_entity_poly.type
_entity_poly.pdbx_seq_one_letter_code
_entity_poly.pdbx_strand_id
1 'polypeptide(L)'
;MDRRTESHSTYTPPLVPHDTIMRLLRGELRTPHDVLGAHPASLDGVTGVVIRARVPRARQMWVLVRGERIPMELVQDALFVRFLPGESLPLDYRLAVQPVEGEERAFDDPYRFLPTLGDVDLHLYGEGHHLRLWEKLGAHPRVIDGVEGTSFAVWAPNARRVSVIGPFNGWDGRAHPMRLMGGSGVFEIFIPGVQPGDLYKYEIRAPGGATRVKTDPVAFKLEQSPGHASIVERRGVFGWSDADWMARRADANPIAEPMLVYEVHLGSWKRREDGTAFSYRELAPMLAEHVNALGFTHIELLP
;
A
#
# COMPACT_ATOMS: atom_id res chain seq x y z
N MET A 1 0.51 -57.52 15.65
CA MET A 1 -0.24 -56.45 16.30
C MET A 1 0.10 -55.15 15.59
N ASP A 2 -0.67 -54.86 14.58
CA ASP A 2 -0.42 -53.79 13.63
C ASP A 2 -1.20 -52.56 14.12
N ARG A 3 -0.51 -51.54 14.65
CA ARG A 3 -1.14 -50.27 15.02
C ARG A 3 -1.22 -49.43 13.75
N ARG A 4 -2.36 -49.52 13.07
CA ARG A 4 -2.74 -48.54 12.07
C ARG A 4 -2.85 -47.19 12.75
N THR A 5 -1.92 -46.29 12.47
CA THR A 5 -2.05 -44.87 12.73
C THR A 5 -3.14 -44.33 11.81
N GLU A 6 -4.34 -44.17 12.36
CA GLU A 6 -5.42 -43.44 11.73
C GLU A 6 -4.96 -41.98 11.61
N SER A 7 -4.65 -41.57 10.39
CA SER A 7 -4.48 -40.15 10.04
C SER A 7 -5.88 -39.52 10.12
N HIS A 8 -6.25 -38.97 11.28
CA HIS A 8 -7.37 -38.05 11.36
C HIS A 8 -7.03 -36.85 10.47
N SER A 9 -7.65 -36.80 9.29
CA SER A 9 -7.77 -35.59 8.52
C SER A 9 -8.64 -34.64 9.34
N THR A 10 -7.99 -33.80 10.17
CA THR A 10 -8.67 -32.81 10.99
C THR A 10 -9.03 -31.63 10.11
N TYR A 11 -10.22 -31.71 9.47
CA TYR A 11 -10.79 -30.55 8.80
C TYR A 11 -10.98 -29.42 9.80
N THR A 12 -10.31 -28.30 9.59
CA THR A 12 -10.50 -27.09 10.37
C THR A 12 -11.61 -26.24 9.73
N PRO A 13 -12.77 -26.12 10.36
CA PRO A 13 -13.81 -25.22 9.85
C PRO A 13 -13.31 -23.77 9.91
N PRO A 14 -13.84 -22.86 9.07
CA PRO A 14 -13.38 -21.48 9.04
C PRO A 14 -13.64 -20.68 10.34
N LEU A 15 -14.40 -21.22 11.29
CA LEU A 15 -14.70 -20.67 12.61
C LEU A 15 -15.23 -19.23 12.59
N VAL A 16 -15.97 -18.90 11.54
CA VAL A 16 -16.77 -17.67 11.38
C VAL A 16 -18.06 -18.00 10.64
N PRO A 17 -19.13 -17.19 10.77
CA PRO A 17 -20.39 -17.44 10.08
C PRO A 17 -20.21 -17.59 8.56
N HIS A 18 -20.91 -18.55 7.98
CA HIS A 18 -20.85 -18.82 6.53
C HIS A 18 -21.16 -17.58 5.69
N ASP A 19 -22.14 -16.75 6.07
CA ASP A 19 -22.45 -15.50 5.38
C ASP A 19 -21.25 -14.54 5.33
N THR A 20 -20.49 -14.44 6.43
CA THR A 20 -19.27 -13.61 6.49
C THR A 20 -18.22 -14.09 5.49
N ILE A 21 -18.02 -15.41 5.39
CA ILE A 21 -17.13 -15.99 4.37
C ILE A 21 -17.63 -15.65 2.96
N MET A 22 -18.92 -15.83 2.70
CA MET A 22 -19.49 -15.54 1.38
C MET A 22 -19.36 -14.06 1.01
N ARG A 23 -19.54 -13.15 1.97
CA ARG A 23 -19.33 -11.71 1.77
C ARG A 23 -17.86 -11.38 1.48
N LEU A 24 -16.92 -12.01 2.18
CA LEU A 24 -15.47 -11.88 1.90
C LEU A 24 -15.17 -12.35 0.47
N LEU A 25 -15.62 -13.55 0.10
CA LEU A 25 -15.35 -14.13 -1.22
C LEU A 25 -15.97 -13.34 -2.35
N ARG A 26 -17.16 -12.78 -2.15
CA ARG A 26 -17.83 -11.89 -3.12
C ARG A 26 -17.23 -10.48 -3.16
N GLY A 27 -16.30 -10.15 -2.25
CA GLY A 27 -15.72 -8.80 -2.11
C GLY A 27 -16.76 -7.77 -1.67
N GLU A 28 -17.57 -8.12 -0.71
CA GLU A 28 -18.61 -7.30 -0.10
C GLU A 28 -18.27 -6.94 1.36
N LEU A 29 -17.21 -7.54 1.90
CA LEU A 29 -16.73 -7.26 3.24
C LEU A 29 -15.81 -6.03 3.22
N ARG A 30 -16.18 -4.99 3.98
CA ARG A 30 -15.42 -3.74 4.07
C ARG A 30 -14.29 -3.78 5.11
N THR A 31 -14.31 -4.79 5.98
CA THR A 31 -13.34 -5.00 7.06
C THR A 31 -12.74 -6.41 6.97
N PRO A 32 -11.94 -6.70 5.92
CA PRO A 32 -11.37 -8.03 5.72
C PRO A 32 -10.45 -8.48 6.88
N HIS A 33 -9.86 -7.55 7.62
CA HIS A 33 -9.03 -7.83 8.79
C HIS A 33 -9.82 -8.45 9.96
N ASP A 34 -11.16 -8.34 9.99
CA ASP A 34 -11.99 -9.03 10.98
C ASP A 34 -12.11 -10.55 10.71
N VAL A 35 -11.70 -10.97 9.51
CA VAL A 35 -11.77 -12.37 9.07
C VAL A 35 -10.40 -12.93 8.74
N LEU A 36 -9.63 -12.23 7.92
CA LEU A 36 -8.28 -12.63 7.51
C LEU A 36 -7.27 -12.29 8.61
N GLY A 37 -6.17 -13.03 8.65
CA GLY A 37 -5.18 -12.92 9.72
C GLY A 37 -5.43 -13.93 10.84
N ALA A 38 -4.83 -13.65 12.00
CA ALA A 38 -4.90 -14.47 13.20
C ALA A 38 -5.96 -13.96 14.17
N HIS A 39 -6.87 -14.85 14.62
CA HIS A 39 -7.97 -14.50 15.51
C HIS A 39 -8.10 -15.51 16.64
N PRO A 40 -8.52 -15.09 17.87
CA PRO A 40 -8.88 -16.02 18.92
C PRO A 40 -10.06 -16.90 18.47
N ALA A 41 -10.02 -18.17 18.77
CA ALA A 41 -11.09 -19.11 18.43
C ALA A 41 -11.17 -20.26 19.44
N SER A 42 -12.28 -20.99 19.40
CA SER A 42 -12.45 -22.25 20.12
C SER A 42 -13.01 -23.30 19.16
N LEU A 43 -12.41 -24.48 19.15
CA LEU A 43 -12.86 -25.64 18.39
C LEU A 43 -12.96 -26.84 19.33
N ASP A 44 -14.14 -27.48 19.39
CA ASP A 44 -14.42 -28.66 20.24
C ASP A 44 -14.02 -28.44 21.71
N GLY A 45 -14.24 -27.22 22.23
CA GLY A 45 -13.92 -26.85 23.60
C GLY A 45 -12.45 -26.52 23.87
N VAL A 46 -11.59 -26.60 22.86
CA VAL A 46 -10.19 -26.20 22.94
C VAL A 46 -10.03 -24.76 22.46
N THR A 47 -9.48 -23.91 23.32
CA THR A 47 -9.13 -22.52 22.93
C THR A 47 -7.82 -22.47 22.14
N GLY A 48 -7.70 -21.51 21.22
CA GLY A 48 -6.53 -21.36 20.38
C GLY A 48 -6.63 -20.15 19.46
N VAL A 49 -5.81 -20.15 18.43
CA VAL A 49 -5.79 -19.13 17.37
C VAL A 49 -6.13 -19.78 16.04
N VAL A 50 -7.06 -19.19 15.29
CA VAL A 50 -7.31 -19.54 13.90
C VAL A 50 -6.67 -18.53 12.98
N ILE A 51 -5.92 -19.01 11.99
CA ILE A 51 -5.31 -18.19 10.95
C ILE A 51 -6.05 -18.43 9.65
N ARG A 52 -6.48 -17.34 8.99
CA ARG A 52 -7.19 -17.38 7.71
C ARG A 52 -6.45 -16.51 6.70
N ALA A 53 -6.15 -17.07 5.54
CA ALA A 53 -5.47 -16.35 4.47
C ALA A 53 -6.16 -16.63 3.13
N ARG A 54 -6.37 -15.58 2.34
CA ARG A 54 -6.87 -15.71 0.97
C ARG A 54 -5.77 -15.37 -0.02
N VAL A 55 -5.23 -16.40 -0.68
CA VAL A 55 -4.12 -16.26 -1.62
C VAL A 55 -4.51 -16.86 -2.97
N PRO A 56 -4.90 -16.00 -3.94
CA PRO A 56 -5.25 -16.46 -5.29
C PRO A 56 -4.09 -17.26 -5.93
N ARG A 57 -4.44 -18.30 -6.68
CA ARG A 57 -3.48 -19.20 -7.35
C ARG A 57 -2.54 -19.97 -6.41
N ALA A 58 -2.82 -20.05 -5.13
CA ALA A 58 -2.11 -20.96 -4.22
C ALA A 58 -2.61 -22.40 -4.43
N ARG A 59 -1.66 -23.33 -4.58
CA ARG A 59 -1.92 -24.78 -4.56
C ARG A 59 -1.98 -25.29 -3.13
N GLN A 60 -1.05 -24.81 -2.29
CA GLN A 60 -0.89 -25.21 -0.90
C GLN A 60 -0.37 -24.02 -0.09
N MET A 61 -0.78 -23.94 1.18
CA MET A 61 -0.29 -22.95 2.13
C MET A 61 0.10 -23.59 3.46
N TRP A 62 0.97 -22.90 4.19
CA TRP A 62 1.42 -23.28 5.54
C TRP A 62 1.49 -22.06 6.43
N VAL A 63 1.28 -22.28 7.70
CA VAL A 63 1.67 -21.36 8.78
C VAL A 63 3.07 -21.73 9.24
N LEU A 64 3.95 -20.76 9.32
CA LEU A 64 5.28 -20.87 9.90
C LEU A 64 5.25 -20.20 11.28
N VAL A 65 5.36 -20.99 12.32
CA VAL A 65 5.26 -20.53 13.71
C VAL A 65 6.22 -21.32 14.58
N ARG A 66 7.04 -20.63 15.42
CA ARG A 66 8.03 -21.26 16.32
C ARG A 66 8.97 -22.26 15.67
N GLY A 67 9.32 -22.02 14.39
CA GLY A 67 10.17 -22.94 13.62
C GLY A 67 9.45 -24.15 13.03
N GLU A 68 8.17 -24.32 13.31
CA GLU A 68 7.32 -25.36 12.72
C GLU A 68 6.66 -24.87 11.43
N ARG A 69 6.39 -25.82 10.54
CA ARG A 69 5.65 -25.61 9.30
C ARG A 69 4.37 -26.44 9.31
N ILE A 70 3.24 -25.77 9.51
CA ILE A 70 1.95 -26.40 9.72
C ILE A 70 1.06 -26.18 8.49
N PRO A 71 0.58 -27.24 7.80
CA PRO A 71 -0.23 -27.09 6.61
C PRO A 71 -1.59 -26.43 6.91
N MET A 72 -2.03 -25.56 5.99
CA MET A 72 -3.37 -24.95 6.02
C MET A 72 -4.32 -25.75 5.11
N GLU A 73 -5.58 -25.73 5.43
CA GLU A 73 -6.64 -26.40 4.68
C GLU A 73 -7.32 -25.42 3.75
N LEU A 74 -7.50 -25.81 2.49
CA LEU A 74 -8.29 -25.04 1.52
C LEU A 74 -9.78 -25.24 1.81
N VAL A 75 -10.47 -24.16 2.16
CA VAL A 75 -11.92 -24.19 2.41
C VAL A 75 -12.70 -23.92 1.13
N GLN A 76 -12.46 -22.78 0.49
CA GLN A 76 -13.16 -22.36 -0.73
C GLN A 76 -12.45 -21.14 -1.37
N ASP A 77 -12.41 -21.07 -2.71
CA ASP A 77 -11.95 -19.90 -3.51
C ASP A 77 -10.66 -19.26 -2.96
N ALA A 78 -9.58 -20.07 -2.85
CA ALA A 78 -8.29 -19.68 -2.35
C ALA A 78 -8.26 -19.18 -0.89
N LEU A 79 -9.32 -19.43 -0.11
CA LEU A 79 -9.35 -19.22 1.33
C LEU A 79 -8.78 -20.45 2.04
N PHE A 80 -7.67 -20.27 2.73
CA PHE A 80 -7.00 -21.28 3.54
C PHE A 80 -7.18 -20.98 5.02
N VAL A 81 -7.31 -22.02 5.82
CA VAL A 81 -7.56 -21.92 7.26
C VAL A 81 -6.67 -22.89 8.02
N ARG A 82 -6.20 -22.47 9.19
CA ARG A 82 -5.55 -23.35 10.16
C ARG A 82 -5.92 -22.94 11.58
N PHE A 83 -6.36 -23.87 12.38
CA PHE A 83 -6.52 -23.71 13.82
C PHE A 83 -5.26 -24.21 14.54
N LEU A 84 -4.76 -23.40 15.48
CA LEU A 84 -3.59 -23.67 16.30
C LEU A 84 -4.07 -23.77 17.75
N PRO A 85 -4.28 -25.00 18.28
CA PRO A 85 -4.78 -25.22 19.64
C PRO A 85 -3.74 -24.76 20.67
N GLY A 86 -4.21 -24.14 21.77
CA GLY A 86 -3.37 -23.68 22.86
C GLY A 86 -2.56 -22.41 22.58
N GLU A 87 -2.60 -21.88 21.36
CA GLU A 87 -1.95 -20.61 21.05
C GLU A 87 -2.80 -19.42 21.49
N SER A 88 -2.14 -18.27 21.70
CA SER A 88 -2.77 -17.00 22.09
C SER A 88 -2.20 -15.83 21.28
N LEU A 89 -2.94 -14.72 21.22
CA LEU A 89 -2.42 -13.48 20.64
C LEU A 89 -1.72 -12.62 21.71
N PRO A 90 -0.68 -11.86 21.34
CA PRO A 90 -0.10 -11.75 20.00
C PRO A 90 0.70 -12.99 19.61
N LEU A 91 0.59 -13.41 18.34
CA LEU A 91 1.29 -14.56 17.80
C LEU A 91 2.27 -14.10 16.69
N ASP A 92 3.54 -14.45 16.82
CA ASP A 92 4.51 -14.23 15.75
C ASP A 92 4.49 -15.42 14.79
N TYR A 93 4.05 -15.15 13.55
CA TYR A 93 3.94 -16.14 12.49
C TYR A 93 4.19 -15.52 11.12
N ARG A 94 4.53 -16.36 10.18
CA ARG A 94 4.57 -16.04 8.73
C ARG A 94 3.76 -17.08 7.97
N LEU A 95 3.48 -16.79 6.72
CA LEU A 95 2.82 -17.70 5.81
C LEU A 95 3.82 -18.19 4.75
N ALA A 96 3.66 -19.43 4.33
CA ALA A 96 4.34 -19.95 3.14
C ALA A 96 3.31 -20.39 2.11
N VAL A 97 3.59 -20.18 0.83
CA VAL A 97 2.73 -20.54 -0.28
C VAL A 97 3.50 -21.27 -1.35
N GLN A 98 2.96 -22.40 -1.78
CA GLN A 98 3.29 -23.04 -3.06
C GLN A 98 2.26 -22.57 -4.08
N PRO A 99 2.60 -21.69 -5.02
CA PRO A 99 1.68 -21.28 -6.05
C PRO A 99 1.44 -22.41 -7.07
N VAL A 100 0.40 -22.27 -7.90
CA VAL A 100 0.16 -23.20 -9.02
C VAL A 100 1.33 -23.19 -10.01
N GLU A 101 1.90 -22.00 -10.22
CA GLU A 101 3.07 -21.77 -11.07
C GLU A 101 4.10 -20.96 -10.29
N GLY A 102 5.38 -21.37 -10.37
CA GLY A 102 6.49 -20.71 -9.69
C GLY A 102 6.97 -21.44 -8.44
N GLU A 103 7.96 -20.85 -7.79
CA GLU A 103 8.60 -21.39 -6.60
C GLU A 103 7.85 -21.09 -5.32
N GLU A 104 8.05 -21.92 -4.32
CA GLU A 104 7.54 -21.68 -2.97
C GLU A 104 8.19 -20.43 -2.38
N ARG A 105 7.38 -19.64 -1.66
CA ARG A 105 7.85 -18.44 -0.96
C ARG A 105 7.20 -18.28 0.40
N ALA A 106 7.95 -17.73 1.34
CA ALA A 106 7.43 -17.30 2.63
C ALA A 106 7.24 -15.78 2.65
N PHE A 107 6.19 -15.31 3.32
CA PHE A 107 5.86 -13.90 3.44
C PHE A 107 5.15 -13.60 4.77
N ASP A 108 5.18 -12.34 5.18
CA ASP A 108 4.44 -11.86 6.34
C ASP A 108 2.97 -11.60 5.96
N ASP A 109 2.05 -11.99 6.82
CA ASP A 109 0.62 -11.82 6.58
C ASP A 109 0.23 -10.33 6.67
N PRO A 110 -0.30 -9.71 5.61
CA PRO A 110 -0.74 -8.31 5.64
C PRO A 110 -1.82 -8.02 6.69
N TYR A 111 -2.61 -9.02 7.04
CA TYR A 111 -3.76 -8.89 7.94
C TYR A 111 -3.41 -8.98 9.44
N ARG A 112 -2.13 -9.19 9.79
CA ARG A 112 -1.67 -9.18 11.18
C ARG A 112 -1.37 -7.78 11.72
N PHE A 113 -1.24 -6.79 10.84
CA PHE A 113 -0.80 -5.45 11.23
C PHE A 113 -1.95 -4.53 11.64
N LEU A 114 -1.71 -3.74 12.67
CA LEU A 114 -2.65 -2.72 13.14
C LEU A 114 -2.77 -1.56 12.12
N PRO A 115 -3.84 -0.76 12.21
CA PRO A 115 -4.00 0.43 11.37
C PRO A 115 -2.84 1.41 11.54
N THR A 116 -2.47 2.09 10.44
CA THR A 116 -1.48 3.18 10.44
C THR A 116 -2.13 4.57 10.56
N LEU A 117 -3.44 4.67 10.31
CA LEU A 117 -4.24 5.85 10.63
C LEU A 117 -4.84 5.70 12.03
N GLY A 118 -4.59 6.70 12.88
CA GLY A 118 -5.16 6.75 14.22
C GLY A 118 -6.48 7.53 14.27
N ASP A 119 -7.15 7.48 15.42
CA ASP A 119 -8.43 8.18 15.65
C ASP A 119 -8.30 9.70 15.45
N VAL A 120 -7.17 10.30 15.81
CA VAL A 120 -6.90 11.73 15.60
C VAL A 120 -6.86 12.07 14.10
N ASP A 121 -6.20 11.24 13.28
CA ASP A 121 -6.17 11.43 11.83
C ASP A 121 -7.58 11.35 11.24
N LEU A 122 -8.36 10.37 11.67
CA LEU A 122 -9.73 10.16 11.19
C LEU A 122 -10.68 11.28 11.64
N HIS A 123 -10.51 11.79 12.85
CA HIS A 123 -11.27 12.91 13.39
C HIS A 123 -10.99 14.20 12.58
N LEU A 124 -9.72 14.59 12.48
CA LEU A 124 -9.30 15.77 11.71
C LEU A 124 -9.72 15.69 10.24
N TYR A 125 -9.68 14.47 9.68
CA TYR A 125 -10.15 14.22 8.31
C TYR A 125 -11.66 14.47 8.20
N GLY A 126 -12.45 13.93 9.13
CA GLY A 126 -13.91 14.07 9.15
C GLY A 126 -14.36 15.53 9.30
N GLU A 127 -13.59 16.35 10.01
CA GLU A 127 -13.83 17.79 10.18
C GLU A 127 -13.29 18.65 9.02
N GLY A 128 -12.56 18.08 8.08
CA GLY A 128 -11.92 18.83 7.00
C GLY A 128 -10.70 19.65 7.44
N HIS A 129 -10.16 19.38 8.61
CA HIS A 129 -9.03 20.13 9.21
C HIS A 129 -7.69 19.42 9.14
N HIS A 130 -7.60 18.26 8.48
CA HIS A 130 -6.35 17.53 8.34
C HIS A 130 -5.46 18.12 7.24
N LEU A 131 -4.67 19.13 7.58
CA LEU A 131 -3.83 19.89 6.62
C LEU A 131 -2.63 19.09 6.08
N ARG A 132 -2.37 17.89 6.60
CA ARG A 132 -1.24 17.03 6.21
C ARG A 132 -1.69 15.66 5.70
N LEU A 133 -2.82 15.61 4.98
CA LEU A 133 -3.39 14.37 4.43
C LEU A 133 -2.41 13.59 3.54
N TRP A 134 -1.53 14.29 2.85
CA TRP A 134 -0.49 13.71 2.02
C TRP A 134 0.56 12.88 2.79
N GLU A 135 0.60 12.96 4.10
CA GLU A 135 1.43 12.10 4.96
C GLU A 135 0.72 10.79 5.35
N LYS A 136 -0.57 10.70 5.09
CA LYS A 136 -1.44 9.61 5.49
C LYS A 136 -2.04 8.86 4.30
N LEU A 137 -2.61 9.60 3.33
CA LEU A 137 -3.13 9.02 2.10
C LEU A 137 -1.99 8.76 1.11
N GLY A 138 -2.17 7.77 0.23
CA GLY A 138 -1.17 7.34 -0.73
C GLY A 138 -0.42 6.10 -0.28
N ALA A 139 0.78 5.91 -0.85
CA ALA A 139 1.68 4.80 -0.55
C ALA A 139 2.88 5.29 0.26
N HIS A 140 3.07 4.75 1.45
CA HIS A 140 4.14 5.15 2.37
C HIS A 140 5.00 3.95 2.76
N PRO A 141 6.24 3.83 2.24
CA PRO A 141 7.21 2.85 2.72
C PRO A 141 7.51 3.06 4.19
N ARG A 142 7.44 1.99 4.98
CA ARG A 142 7.74 2.03 6.43
C ARG A 142 8.12 0.66 6.97
N VAL A 143 8.57 0.64 8.20
CA VAL A 143 8.81 -0.58 8.97
C VAL A 143 7.76 -0.65 10.08
N ILE A 144 7.03 -1.75 10.18
CA ILE A 144 6.06 -2.01 11.25
C ILE A 144 6.42 -3.35 11.89
N ASP A 145 6.59 -3.37 13.21
CA ASP A 145 6.97 -4.56 13.97
C ASP A 145 8.21 -5.29 13.40
N GLY A 146 9.20 -4.49 12.93
CA GLY A 146 10.42 -4.99 12.33
C GLY A 146 10.29 -5.49 10.88
N VAL A 147 9.10 -5.38 10.27
CA VAL A 147 8.83 -5.83 8.90
C VAL A 147 8.77 -4.65 7.95
N GLU A 148 9.64 -4.66 6.93
CA GLU A 148 9.61 -3.68 5.85
C GLU A 148 8.42 -3.91 4.91
N GLY A 149 7.79 -2.81 4.48
CA GLY A 149 6.67 -2.84 3.57
C GLY A 149 6.15 -1.45 3.25
N THR A 150 4.96 -1.39 2.65
CA THR A 150 4.31 -0.13 2.30
C THR A 150 2.89 -0.09 2.86
N SER A 151 2.52 0.98 3.55
CA SER A 151 1.13 1.25 3.91
C SER A 151 0.46 2.04 2.79
N PHE A 152 -0.75 1.63 2.46
CA PHE A 152 -1.60 2.24 1.44
C PHE A 152 -2.86 2.76 2.07
N ALA A 153 -3.23 4.00 1.77
CA ALA A 153 -4.49 4.55 2.21
C ALA A 153 -5.13 5.40 1.11
N VAL A 154 -6.44 5.24 0.89
CA VAL A 154 -7.19 5.97 -0.13
C VAL A 154 -8.60 6.28 0.33
N TRP A 155 -9.08 7.48 0.02
CA TRP A 155 -10.47 7.86 0.27
C TRP A 155 -11.36 7.40 -0.89
N ALA A 156 -12.31 6.53 -0.58
CA ALA A 156 -13.27 5.98 -1.53
C ALA A 156 -14.62 5.71 -0.84
N PRO A 157 -15.34 6.72 -0.35
CA PRO A 157 -16.49 6.59 0.55
C PRO A 157 -17.63 5.77 -0.03
N ASN A 158 -17.79 5.79 -1.34
CA ASN A 158 -18.83 5.07 -2.06
C ASN A 158 -18.41 3.65 -2.47
N ALA A 159 -17.17 3.23 -2.19
CA ALA A 159 -16.72 1.89 -2.56
C ALA A 159 -17.30 0.81 -1.64
N ARG A 160 -17.64 -0.33 -2.21
CA ARG A 160 -17.94 -1.55 -1.45
C ARG A 160 -16.66 -2.28 -1.02
N ARG A 161 -15.65 -2.27 -1.89
CA ARG A 161 -14.31 -2.80 -1.63
C ARG A 161 -13.28 -1.94 -2.36
N VAL A 162 -12.16 -1.76 -1.73
CA VAL A 162 -10.92 -1.28 -2.36
C VAL A 162 -9.85 -2.33 -2.13
N SER A 163 -9.05 -2.62 -3.14
CA SER A 163 -7.90 -3.52 -3.05
C SER A 163 -6.69 -2.88 -3.70
N VAL A 164 -5.51 -3.10 -3.12
CA VAL A 164 -4.24 -2.73 -3.77
C VAL A 164 -3.86 -3.83 -4.74
N ILE A 165 -3.53 -3.46 -5.97
CA ILE A 165 -3.09 -4.37 -7.02
C ILE A 165 -1.77 -3.90 -7.62
N GLY A 166 -0.92 -4.84 -8.00
CA GLY A 166 0.38 -4.58 -8.61
C GLY A 166 1.06 -5.87 -9.06
N PRO A 167 2.28 -5.79 -9.61
CA PRO A 167 3.05 -6.99 -9.98
C PRO A 167 3.24 -7.96 -8.82
N PHE A 168 3.37 -7.45 -7.59
CA PHE A 168 3.58 -8.24 -6.37
C PHE A 168 2.43 -9.18 -6.02
N ASN A 169 1.24 -8.97 -6.58
CA ASN A 169 0.09 -9.87 -6.42
C ASN A 169 -0.57 -10.26 -7.76
N GLY A 170 0.13 -10.08 -8.88
CA GLY A 170 -0.36 -10.41 -10.22
C GLY A 170 -1.57 -9.56 -10.66
N TRP A 171 -1.70 -8.35 -10.14
CA TRP A 171 -2.82 -7.44 -10.40
C TRP A 171 -4.20 -8.00 -9.99
N ASP A 172 -4.23 -8.90 -9.00
CA ASP A 172 -5.44 -9.57 -8.54
C ASP A 172 -6.01 -8.91 -7.27
N GLY A 173 -7.13 -8.21 -7.41
CA GLY A 173 -7.79 -7.50 -6.30
C GLY A 173 -8.36 -8.41 -5.20
N ARG A 174 -8.33 -9.74 -5.37
CA ARG A 174 -8.72 -10.68 -4.32
C ARG A 174 -7.63 -10.87 -3.26
N ALA A 175 -6.37 -10.53 -3.59
CA ALA A 175 -5.22 -10.79 -2.73
C ALA A 175 -5.10 -9.79 -1.57
N HIS A 176 -5.30 -8.49 -1.82
CA HIS A 176 -5.07 -7.44 -0.84
C HIS A 176 -6.27 -6.48 -0.70
N PRO A 177 -7.46 -6.97 -0.31
CA PRO A 177 -8.56 -6.09 0.05
C PRO A 177 -8.21 -5.28 1.32
N MET A 178 -8.50 -3.98 1.27
CA MET A 178 -8.23 -3.01 2.31
C MET A 178 -9.36 -2.95 3.33
N ARG A 179 -9.06 -2.58 4.58
CA ARG A 179 -10.07 -2.30 5.61
C ARG A 179 -10.58 -0.88 5.50
N LEU A 180 -11.89 -0.71 5.66
CA LEU A 180 -12.51 0.60 5.86
C LEU A 180 -12.23 1.09 7.29
N MET A 181 -11.76 2.32 7.41
CA MET A 181 -11.46 2.96 8.68
C MET A 181 -12.70 3.64 9.26
N GLY A 182 -13.47 2.89 10.06
CA GLY A 182 -14.73 3.39 10.65
C GLY A 182 -15.72 3.92 9.62
N GLY A 183 -16.28 5.10 9.87
CA GLY A 183 -17.19 5.82 8.96
C GLY A 183 -16.53 6.81 8.00
N SER A 184 -15.19 6.91 8.00
CA SER A 184 -14.45 7.96 7.29
C SER A 184 -14.50 7.86 5.75
N GLY A 185 -14.78 6.69 5.21
CA GLY A 185 -14.62 6.40 3.77
C GLY A 185 -13.18 6.17 3.33
N VAL A 186 -12.21 6.18 4.25
CA VAL A 186 -10.81 5.85 3.98
C VAL A 186 -10.60 4.36 4.10
N PHE A 187 -9.99 3.76 3.08
CA PHE A 187 -9.56 2.37 3.08
C PHE A 187 -8.04 2.32 3.29
N GLU A 188 -7.56 1.33 4.06
CA GLU A 188 -6.16 1.21 4.44
C GLU A 188 -5.70 -0.25 4.50
N ILE A 189 -4.42 -0.50 4.16
CA ILE A 189 -3.71 -1.76 4.38
C ILE A 189 -2.20 -1.52 4.43
N PHE A 190 -1.47 -2.29 5.26
CA PHE A 190 -0.02 -2.43 5.16
C PHE A 190 0.30 -3.72 4.42
N ILE A 191 1.17 -3.64 3.39
CA ILE A 191 1.58 -4.81 2.60
C ILE A 191 3.08 -5.01 2.78
N PRO A 192 3.48 -6.08 3.50
CA PRO A 192 4.87 -6.47 3.66
C PRO A 192 5.56 -6.72 2.31
N GLY A 193 6.84 -6.36 2.22
CA GLY A 193 7.68 -6.63 1.07
C GLY A 193 7.45 -5.73 -0.14
N VAL A 194 6.40 -4.89 -0.15
CA VAL A 194 6.23 -3.88 -1.19
C VAL A 194 7.14 -2.69 -0.92
N GLN A 195 7.97 -2.33 -1.91
CA GLN A 195 9.10 -1.42 -1.75
C GLN A 195 9.04 -0.22 -2.72
N PRO A 196 9.86 0.82 -2.49
CA PRO A 196 10.04 1.89 -3.44
C PRO A 196 10.44 1.38 -4.84
N GLY A 197 9.75 1.86 -5.87
CA GLY A 197 9.86 1.41 -7.25
C GLY A 197 8.74 0.48 -7.70
N ASP A 198 8.03 -0.17 -6.76
CA ASP A 198 6.92 -1.05 -7.11
C ASP A 198 5.74 -0.28 -7.70
N LEU A 199 5.15 -0.85 -8.75
CA LEU A 199 3.94 -0.32 -9.39
C LEU A 199 2.70 -0.75 -8.60
N TYR A 200 1.74 0.14 -8.49
CA TYR A 200 0.44 -0.19 -7.89
C TYR A 200 -0.72 0.61 -8.49
N LYS A 201 -1.93 0.09 -8.30
CA LYS A 201 -3.22 0.75 -8.54
C LYS A 201 -4.21 0.33 -7.48
N TYR A 202 -5.36 0.97 -7.47
CA TYR A 202 -6.50 0.54 -6.69
C TYR A 202 -7.56 -0.11 -7.58
N GLU A 203 -7.96 -1.34 -7.21
CA GLU A 203 -9.17 -1.97 -7.74
C GLU A 203 -10.34 -1.62 -6.83
N ILE A 204 -11.32 -0.91 -7.37
CA ILE A 204 -12.46 -0.38 -6.62
C ILE A 204 -13.73 -1.07 -7.10
N ARG A 205 -14.46 -1.70 -6.18
CA ARG A 205 -15.79 -2.26 -6.44
C ARG A 205 -16.86 -1.25 -6.04
N ALA A 206 -17.62 -0.79 -7.02
CA ALA A 206 -18.72 0.14 -6.82
C ALA A 206 -19.97 -0.54 -6.21
N PRO A 207 -20.93 0.21 -5.63
CA PRO A 207 -22.18 -0.32 -5.08
C PRO A 207 -22.97 -1.19 -6.06
N GLY A 208 -22.98 -0.82 -7.34
CA GLY A 208 -23.65 -1.59 -8.43
C GLY A 208 -22.89 -2.83 -8.90
N GLY A 209 -21.78 -3.23 -8.22
CA GLY A 209 -20.99 -4.43 -8.54
C GLY A 209 -19.92 -4.23 -9.61
N ALA A 210 -19.92 -3.11 -10.34
CA ALA A 210 -18.88 -2.80 -11.32
C ALA A 210 -17.51 -2.64 -10.66
N THR A 211 -16.47 -3.20 -11.27
CA THR A 211 -15.08 -3.07 -10.84
C THR A 211 -14.37 -2.04 -11.72
N ARG A 212 -13.61 -1.14 -11.11
CA ARG A 212 -12.82 -0.12 -11.76
C ARG A 212 -11.40 -0.15 -11.23
N VAL A 213 -10.43 -0.04 -12.12
CA VAL A 213 -9.02 0.10 -11.78
C VAL A 213 -8.64 1.58 -11.91
N LYS A 214 -8.07 2.14 -10.85
CA LYS A 214 -7.71 3.56 -10.76
C LYS A 214 -6.28 3.73 -10.28
N THR A 215 -5.62 4.76 -10.84
CA THR A 215 -4.38 5.32 -10.31
C THR A 215 -4.67 5.97 -8.96
N ASP A 216 -3.70 6.01 -8.08
CA ASP A 216 -3.83 6.68 -6.79
C ASP A 216 -3.91 8.21 -6.99
N PRO A 217 -4.97 8.88 -6.50
CA PRO A 217 -5.13 10.33 -6.66
C PRO A 217 -4.09 11.16 -5.89
N VAL A 218 -3.41 10.56 -4.92
CA VAL A 218 -2.37 11.21 -4.11
C VAL A 218 -1.00 10.54 -4.28
N ALA A 219 -0.79 9.87 -5.41
CA ALA A 219 0.49 9.25 -5.73
C ALA A 219 1.61 10.30 -5.80
N PHE A 220 2.75 9.99 -5.20
CA PHE A 220 3.95 10.84 -5.26
C PHE A 220 4.72 10.68 -6.56
N LYS A 221 4.50 9.57 -7.28
CA LYS A 221 5.15 9.27 -8.54
C LYS A 221 4.25 8.41 -9.42
N LEU A 222 4.28 8.68 -10.71
CA LEU A 222 3.53 7.97 -11.73
C LEU A 222 4.46 7.39 -12.78
N GLU A 223 4.01 6.35 -13.48
CA GLU A 223 4.64 5.90 -14.71
C GLU A 223 4.62 7.01 -15.77
N GLN A 224 5.61 6.99 -16.64
CA GLN A 224 5.58 7.79 -17.86
C GLN A 224 4.59 7.18 -18.87
N SER A 225 3.92 8.06 -19.62
CA SER A 225 3.05 7.63 -20.72
C SER A 225 3.79 6.69 -21.69
N PRO A 226 3.16 5.61 -22.14
CA PRO A 226 1.75 5.22 -22.02
C PRO A 226 1.37 4.50 -20.71
N GLY A 227 2.31 4.28 -19.81
CA GLY A 227 2.04 3.77 -18.47
C GLY A 227 1.13 4.71 -17.68
N HIS A 228 0.41 4.18 -16.70
CA HIS A 228 -0.52 4.93 -15.87
C HIS A 228 -0.72 4.30 -14.48
N ALA A 229 0.26 3.53 -14.01
CA ALA A 229 0.29 3.08 -12.63
C ALA A 229 0.93 4.12 -11.72
N SER A 230 0.58 4.08 -10.46
CA SER A 230 1.30 4.78 -9.41
C SER A 230 2.56 3.98 -9.05
N ILE A 231 3.60 4.68 -8.63
CA ILE A 231 4.88 4.09 -8.19
C ILE A 231 5.05 4.40 -6.71
N VAL A 232 5.39 3.39 -5.92
CA VAL A 232 5.77 3.58 -4.51
C VAL A 232 7.06 4.41 -4.48
N GLU A 233 7.06 5.55 -3.76
CA GLU A 233 8.20 6.46 -3.71
C GLU A 233 8.66 6.69 -2.27
N ARG A 234 9.98 6.70 -2.04
CA ARG A 234 10.56 7.11 -0.76
C ARG A 234 10.77 8.63 -0.78
N ARG A 235 10.10 9.31 0.12
CA ARG A 235 10.19 10.77 0.25
C ARG A 235 11.36 11.19 1.15
N GLY A 236 11.77 12.46 1.01
CA GLY A 236 12.74 13.06 1.91
C GLY A 236 14.18 12.59 1.74
N VAL A 237 14.50 11.92 0.60
CA VAL A 237 15.87 11.45 0.32
C VAL A 237 16.74 12.51 -0.34
N PHE A 238 16.16 13.62 -0.83
CA PHE A 238 16.92 14.71 -1.46
C PHE A 238 17.56 15.60 -0.37
N GLY A 239 18.88 15.70 -0.39
CA GLY A 239 19.63 16.63 0.46
C GLY A 239 19.63 18.02 -0.15
N TRP A 240 18.88 18.95 0.47
CA TRP A 240 18.89 20.35 0.07
C TRP A 240 20.19 21.03 0.53
N SER A 241 20.79 21.87 -0.32
CA SER A 241 22.00 22.66 -0.02
C SER A 241 21.71 24.17 -0.02
N ASP A 242 20.48 24.55 0.28
CA ASP A 242 19.94 25.90 0.15
C ASP A 242 19.69 26.63 1.49
N ALA A 243 20.27 26.12 2.59
CA ALA A 243 20.04 26.67 3.95
C ALA A 243 20.35 28.16 4.04
N ASP A 244 21.46 28.62 3.44
CA ASP A 244 21.87 30.05 3.44
C ASP A 244 20.89 30.89 2.61
N TRP A 245 20.38 30.37 1.51
CA TRP A 245 19.35 31.05 0.72
C TRP A 245 18.05 31.17 1.49
N MET A 246 17.62 30.10 2.16
CA MET A 246 16.42 30.08 2.99
C MET A 246 16.50 31.07 4.15
N ALA A 247 17.68 31.20 4.81
CA ALA A 247 17.91 32.18 5.85
C ALA A 247 17.77 33.62 5.31
N ARG A 248 18.46 33.95 4.22
CA ARG A 248 18.33 35.26 3.59
C ARG A 248 16.90 35.58 3.15
N ARG A 249 16.20 34.59 2.60
CA ARG A 249 14.78 34.73 2.19
C ARG A 249 13.87 35.03 3.38
N ALA A 250 14.12 34.46 4.55
CA ALA A 250 13.31 34.69 5.74
C ALA A 250 13.41 36.16 6.24
N ASP A 251 14.59 36.77 6.07
CA ASP A 251 14.87 38.14 6.50
C ASP A 251 14.54 39.20 5.41
N ALA A 252 14.31 38.77 4.15
CA ALA A 252 14.03 39.66 3.04
C ALA A 252 12.60 40.21 3.09
N ASN A 253 12.44 41.47 2.64
CA ASN A 253 11.13 42.05 2.39
C ASN A 253 10.88 42.13 0.86
N PRO A 254 10.26 41.12 0.25
CA PRO A 254 10.13 41.03 -1.21
C PRO A 254 9.26 42.14 -1.80
N ILE A 255 8.42 42.83 -1.00
CA ILE A 255 7.59 43.95 -1.45
C ILE A 255 8.40 45.24 -1.59
N ALA A 256 9.50 45.36 -0.83
CA ALA A 256 10.36 46.53 -0.83
C ALA A 256 11.53 46.45 -1.82
N GLU A 257 11.72 45.27 -2.45
CA GLU A 257 12.83 45.05 -3.36
C GLU A 257 12.37 45.03 -4.83
N PRO A 258 13.27 45.40 -5.79
CA PRO A 258 12.97 45.28 -7.21
C PRO A 258 12.67 43.85 -7.60
N MET A 259 11.62 43.65 -8.40
CA MET A 259 11.26 42.36 -8.96
C MET A 259 11.37 42.39 -10.48
N LEU A 260 12.19 41.50 -11.02
CA LEU A 260 12.36 41.29 -12.46
C LEU A 260 12.17 39.78 -12.73
N VAL A 261 11.10 39.43 -13.43
CA VAL A 261 10.69 38.04 -13.70
C VAL A 261 11.11 37.62 -15.10
N TYR A 262 11.79 36.48 -15.20
CA TYR A 262 12.10 35.81 -16.46
C TYR A 262 11.08 34.65 -16.64
N GLU A 263 10.14 34.84 -17.57
CA GLU A 263 9.15 33.83 -17.93
C GLU A 263 9.73 32.88 -18.98
N VAL A 264 9.63 31.58 -18.76
CA VAL A 264 10.25 30.59 -19.62
C VAL A 264 9.48 29.28 -19.71
N HIS A 265 9.31 28.75 -20.94
CA HIS A 265 8.83 27.41 -21.20
C HIS A 265 10.03 26.50 -21.46
N LEU A 266 10.33 25.60 -20.49
CA LEU A 266 11.56 24.79 -20.50
C LEU A 266 11.68 23.88 -21.73
N GLY A 267 10.56 23.32 -22.21
CA GLY A 267 10.55 22.42 -23.36
C GLY A 267 10.96 23.06 -24.70
N SER A 268 10.90 24.42 -24.82
CA SER A 268 11.24 25.16 -26.03
C SER A 268 12.38 26.17 -25.85
N TRP A 269 12.80 26.46 -24.61
CA TRP A 269 13.80 27.50 -24.34
C TRP A 269 15.16 27.18 -24.98
N LYS A 270 15.66 25.96 -24.85
CA LYS A 270 16.92 25.53 -25.43
C LYS A 270 16.84 24.04 -25.83
N ARG A 271 17.41 23.72 -26.98
CA ARG A 271 17.54 22.37 -27.52
C ARG A 271 18.98 22.05 -27.88
N ARG A 272 19.30 20.75 -27.93
CA ARG A 272 20.57 20.26 -28.44
C ARG A 272 20.64 20.47 -29.94
N GLU A 273 21.83 20.37 -30.51
CA GLU A 273 22.10 20.53 -31.94
C GLU A 273 21.30 19.52 -32.80
N ASP A 274 21.03 18.33 -32.25
CA ASP A 274 20.23 17.30 -32.88
C ASP A 274 18.70 17.51 -32.74
N GLY A 275 18.28 18.63 -32.13
CA GLY A 275 16.89 19.02 -31.93
C GLY A 275 16.22 18.35 -30.70
N THR A 276 16.91 17.48 -29.98
CA THR A 276 16.39 16.85 -28.77
C THR A 276 16.32 17.83 -27.59
N ALA A 277 15.38 17.57 -26.64
CA ALA A 277 15.23 18.37 -25.43
C ALA A 277 16.31 18.02 -24.39
N PHE A 278 16.77 19.01 -23.64
CA PHE A 278 17.53 18.79 -22.42
C PHE A 278 16.63 18.31 -21.30
N SER A 279 17.16 17.50 -20.39
CA SER A 279 16.49 17.21 -19.12
C SER A 279 16.45 18.46 -18.23
N TYR A 280 15.53 18.50 -17.26
CA TYR A 280 15.48 19.60 -16.30
C TYR A 280 16.76 19.76 -15.47
N ARG A 281 17.48 18.67 -15.19
CA ARG A 281 18.78 18.69 -14.50
C ARG A 281 19.87 19.37 -15.31
N GLU A 282 19.86 19.20 -16.62
CA GLU A 282 20.79 19.86 -17.54
C GLU A 282 20.42 21.33 -17.78
N LEU A 283 19.12 21.63 -17.87
CA LEU A 283 18.64 23.01 -18.07
C LEU A 283 18.86 23.91 -16.85
N ALA A 284 18.73 23.38 -15.64
CA ALA A 284 18.76 24.18 -14.42
C ALA A 284 20.03 25.06 -14.28
N PRO A 285 21.26 24.53 -14.41
CA PRO A 285 22.45 25.37 -14.34
C PRO A 285 22.55 26.38 -15.50
N MET A 286 22.17 25.99 -16.73
CA MET A 286 22.20 26.88 -17.88
C MET A 286 21.21 28.04 -17.75
N LEU A 287 20.01 27.77 -17.24
CA LEU A 287 18.98 28.79 -16.99
C LEU A 287 19.41 29.72 -15.85
N ALA A 288 19.93 29.18 -14.75
CA ALA A 288 20.41 29.98 -13.63
C ALA A 288 21.55 30.93 -14.06
N GLU A 289 22.54 30.47 -14.85
CA GLU A 289 23.60 31.30 -15.40
C GLU A 289 23.05 32.42 -16.27
N HIS A 290 22.13 32.08 -17.19
CA HIS A 290 21.53 33.04 -18.12
C HIS A 290 20.76 34.15 -17.39
N VAL A 291 19.85 33.80 -16.48
CA VAL A 291 19.04 34.81 -15.79
C VAL A 291 19.86 35.68 -14.84
N ASN A 292 20.88 35.10 -14.17
CA ASN A 292 21.79 35.86 -13.33
C ASN A 292 22.61 36.85 -14.13
N ALA A 293 23.13 36.45 -15.31
CA ALA A 293 23.89 37.34 -16.19
C ALA A 293 23.05 38.51 -16.68
N LEU A 294 21.74 38.36 -16.82
CA LEU A 294 20.81 39.40 -17.23
C LEU A 294 20.22 40.19 -16.05
N GLY A 295 20.51 39.82 -14.81
CA GLY A 295 20.04 40.51 -13.61
C GLY A 295 18.60 40.25 -13.22
N PHE A 296 17.97 39.15 -13.70
CA PHE A 296 16.64 38.74 -13.26
C PHE A 296 16.68 38.22 -11.83
N THR A 297 15.62 38.53 -11.07
CA THR A 297 15.48 38.14 -9.66
C THR A 297 14.61 36.92 -9.48
N HIS A 298 13.69 36.64 -10.40
CA HIS A 298 12.73 35.56 -10.36
C HIS A 298 12.64 34.85 -11.70
N ILE A 299 12.25 33.56 -11.65
CA ILE A 299 11.97 32.77 -12.84
C ILE A 299 10.53 32.28 -12.72
N GLU A 300 9.74 32.46 -13.74
CA GLU A 300 8.41 31.88 -13.90
C GLU A 300 8.47 30.75 -14.91
N LEU A 301 8.14 29.53 -14.48
CA LEU A 301 8.17 28.35 -15.32
C LEU A 301 6.77 28.07 -15.89
N LEU A 302 6.66 28.16 -17.23
CA LEU A 302 5.45 27.72 -17.93
C LEU A 302 5.47 26.20 -18.07
N PRO A 303 4.31 25.50 -17.81
CA PRO A 303 4.18 24.05 -17.86
C PRO A 303 4.30 23.47 -19.26
#